data_ee8ad211fe86b3cecef77745df3f2755
#
_entry.id   ee8ad211fe86b3cecef77745df3f2755
#
_cell.length_a   1.000
_cell.length_b   1.000
_cell.length_c   1.000
_cell.angle_alpha   90.00
_cell.angle_beta   90.00
_cell.angle_gamma   90.00
#
_symmetry.space_group_name_H-M   'P 1'
#
loop_
_entity.id
_entity.type
_entity.pdbx_description
1 polymer ?
#
loop_
_entity_poly.entity_id
_entity_poly.type
_entity_poly.pdbx_seq_one_letter_code
_entity_poly.pdbx_strand_id
1 'polypeptide(L)'
;MTTARTANHLGPAVLACVLVVVAGALALSIDVPRTTYGLKSDESTYVAAALSAAYDGDLAFERKDLERFAGLYHSGPEGIFLKRGKVMRIRVRGEFPFVRIVKRDDPDRTRLYFGKAIAYSIFAAPFVRFFGLNGLLLFHVLLLGVSGSCAYAFLAAQRPPASAATIATAFMGASVLPVYGVFLMPEIFNFTIVTVAYFLWLYKEVAPQSRLARPWTTIAAAVLLGLGTYSKPLPTAVLVAPLVLLAWTRRRWMQGFMTGVVAVVVAGAFFGLNAAISGEFNYQGGDRKTFYGSFPFDAPDGSATWERRGGSVTTDASTPQEVLSSSELPARFAHNVEYFLVGRHFGFVPYFFPGVVAIAAWLLSSTARRDSWRLLTFGAIFSAAIGLLILLPWTWSGGGGPPGNRYFFTAYPALLFLVPPGISVAPGILAWIGGALFTAKLLVNPFVAAKFPYLSVEKGPARRLPVELTMANDLPVRLAQPLRGHVQYRTDPGVLLYHLDQNSWPPEPNGMWISGAGRSDIIVRAAFPIQYMQFEAESPVSTVITIALGSTPVRVTLEPRKTASFNVPASGVRGFGDYNYLLTTQSSEGFVPHLLEPANMDYRNLGAQLRFRPVTPAEASEGKALPK
;
A
#
# COMPACT_ATOMS: atom_id res chain seq x y z
N MET A 1 14.66 2.29 -49.32
CA MET A 1 14.24 3.65 -48.85
C MET A 1 12.77 3.59 -48.48
N THR A 2 12.47 3.31 -47.24
CA THR A 2 11.10 3.34 -46.69
C THR A 2 10.86 4.79 -46.25
N THR A 3 9.99 5.48 -46.96
CA THR A 3 9.45 6.79 -46.55
C THR A 3 8.91 6.69 -45.15
N ALA A 4 9.60 7.30 -44.20
CA ALA A 4 9.09 7.48 -42.83
C ALA A 4 7.79 8.27 -42.93
N ARG A 5 6.63 7.60 -42.88
CA ARG A 5 5.35 8.26 -42.63
C ARG A 5 5.54 9.03 -41.32
N THR A 6 5.54 10.35 -41.39
CA THR A 6 5.45 11.22 -40.24
C THR A 6 4.17 10.84 -39.51
N ALA A 7 4.31 10.01 -38.48
CA ALA A 7 3.16 9.57 -37.70
C ALA A 7 2.51 10.81 -37.07
N ASN A 8 1.22 10.99 -37.28
CA ASN A 8 0.49 12.13 -36.72
C ASN A 8 0.32 11.92 -35.21
N HIS A 9 1.17 12.57 -34.44
CA HIS A 9 1.13 12.55 -32.96
C HIS A 9 0.20 13.64 -32.40
N LEU A 10 -0.42 14.46 -33.23
CA LEU A 10 -1.28 15.57 -32.78
C LEU A 10 -2.51 15.06 -32.00
N GLY A 11 -3.19 14.04 -32.52
CA GLY A 11 -4.38 13.49 -31.86
C GLY A 11 -4.13 12.99 -30.43
N PRO A 12 -3.15 12.10 -30.20
CA PRO A 12 -2.79 11.67 -28.84
C PRO A 12 -2.32 12.80 -27.93
N ALA A 13 -1.60 13.80 -28.44
CA ALA A 13 -1.16 14.94 -27.65
C ALA A 13 -2.35 15.81 -27.22
N VAL A 14 -3.28 16.12 -28.13
CA VAL A 14 -4.51 16.86 -27.83
C VAL A 14 -5.35 16.09 -26.79
N LEU A 15 -5.53 14.78 -26.98
CA LEU A 15 -6.26 13.95 -26.01
C LEU A 15 -5.61 14.01 -24.62
N ALA A 16 -4.29 13.89 -24.53
CA ALA A 16 -3.57 13.98 -23.27
C ALA A 16 -3.77 15.33 -22.59
N CYS A 17 -3.67 16.44 -23.35
CA CYS A 17 -3.94 17.77 -22.83
C CYS A 17 -5.38 17.93 -22.34
N VAL A 18 -6.36 17.45 -23.10
CA VAL A 18 -7.78 17.50 -22.70
C VAL A 18 -8.00 16.71 -21.41
N LEU A 19 -7.45 15.49 -21.31
CA LEU A 19 -7.58 14.66 -20.11
C LEU A 19 -6.96 15.35 -18.88
N VAL A 20 -5.79 15.96 -19.00
CA VAL A 20 -5.14 16.69 -17.91
C VAL A 20 -5.96 17.92 -17.50
N VAL A 21 -6.48 18.69 -18.47
CA VAL A 21 -7.32 19.86 -18.19
C VAL A 21 -8.62 19.45 -17.50
N VAL A 22 -9.32 18.43 -18.00
CA VAL A 22 -10.56 17.92 -17.40
C VAL A 22 -10.30 17.37 -16.00
N ALA A 23 -9.27 16.53 -15.83
CA ALA A 23 -8.92 15.99 -14.52
C ALA A 23 -8.48 17.09 -13.53
N GLY A 24 -7.76 18.11 -14.00
CA GLY A 24 -7.38 19.28 -13.21
C GLY A 24 -8.59 20.11 -12.77
N ALA A 25 -9.54 20.35 -13.69
CA ALA A 25 -10.79 21.04 -13.36
C ALA A 25 -11.61 20.26 -12.33
N LEU A 26 -11.71 18.93 -12.49
CA LEU A 26 -12.35 18.05 -11.51
C LEU A 26 -11.63 18.11 -10.15
N ALA A 27 -10.30 18.00 -10.13
CA ALA A 27 -9.51 18.09 -8.91
C ALA A 27 -9.75 19.40 -8.15
N LEU A 28 -9.93 20.51 -8.86
CA LEU A 28 -10.19 21.83 -8.27
C LEU A 28 -11.66 22.04 -7.86
N SER A 29 -12.60 21.26 -8.39
CA SER A 29 -14.04 21.39 -8.10
C SER A 29 -14.53 20.47 -6.97
N ILE A 30 -13.74 19.47 -6.56
CA ILE A 30 -14.10 18.53 -5.51
C ILE A 30 -13.98 19.20 -4.13
N ASP A 31 -14.98 19.01 -3.27
CA ASP A 31 -14.87 19.30 -1.83
C ASP A 31 -14.02 18.18 -1.18
N VAL A 32 -12.71 18.41 -1.08
CA VAL A 32 -11.75 17.39 -0.59
C VAL A 32 -12.06 16.96 0.85
N PRO A 33 -12.29 17.86 1.83
CA PRO A 33 -12.64 17.44 3.18
C PRO A 33 -13.84 16.50 3.24
N ARG A 34 -14.89 16.78 2.49
CA ARG A 34 -16.11 15.96 2.47
C ARG A 34 -15.92 14.65 1.71
N THR A 35 -15.20 14.69 0.59
CA THR A 35 -15.08 13.54 -0.33
C THR A 35 -14.07 12.51 0.15
N THR A 36 -13.05 12.91 0.90
CA THR A 36 -11.99 12.00 1.37
C THR A 36 -12.34 11.19 2.61
N TYR A 37 -13.50 11.39 3.22
CA TYR A 37 -13.94 10.67 4.43
C TYR A 37 -12.94 10.76 5.61
N GLY A 38 -12.29 11.92 5.77
CA GLY A 38 -11.22 12.15 6.74
C GLY A 38 -9.83 11.77 6.21
N LEU A 39 -8.81 12.20 6.91
CA LEU A 39 -7.40 11.92 6.62
C LEU A 39 -6.82 11.05 7.73
N LYS A 40 -6.22 9.92 7.36
CA LYS A 40 -5.79 8.90 8.31
C LYS A 40 -4.31 8.57 8.18
N SER A 41 -3.67 8.34 9.32
CA SER A 41 -2.33 7.78 9.41
C SER A 41 -1.29 8.56 8.57
N ASP A 42 -0.64 7.91 7.63
CA ASP A 42 0.37 8.50 6.75
C ASP A 42 -0.15 9.74 6.00
N GLU A 43 -1.39 9.67 5.49
CA GLU A 43 -2.01 10.75 4.72
C GLU A 43 -2.15 12.02 5.55
N SER A 44 -2.63 11.92 6.81
CA SER A 44 -2.68 13.06 7.74
C SER A 44 -1.33 13.73 7.89
N THR A 45 -0.27 12.91 7.98
CA THR A 45 1.10 13.43 8.17
C THR A 45 1.60 14.18 6.95
N TYR A 46 1.39 13.64 5.74
CA TYR A 46 1.84 14.30 4.51
C TYR A 46 1.04 15.57 4.20
N VAL A 47 -0.27 15.55 4.45
CA VAL A 47 -1.14 16.72 4.26
C VAL A 47 -0.79 17.81 5.26
N ALA A 48 -0.64 17.49 6.54
CA ALA A 48 -0.25 18.48 7.55
C ALA A 48 1.14 19.07 7.26
N ALA A 49 2.11 18.26 6.82
CA ALA A 49 3.42 18.75 6.41
C ALA A 49 3.36 19.67 5.17
N ALA A 50 2.46 19.38 4.22
CA ALA A 50 2.27 20.25 3.04
C ALA A 50 1.60 21.57 3.41
N LEU A 51 0.65 21.55 4.35
CA LEU A 51 0.01 22.76 4.88
C LEU A 51 1.01 23.64 5.64
N SER A 52 1.83 23.05 6.54
CA SER A 52 2.87 23.76 7.28
C SER A 52 3.89 24.40 6.31
N ALA A 53 4.41 23.63 5.36
CA ALA A 53 5.32 24.16 4.33
C ALA A 53 4.69 25.28 3.47
N ALA A 54 3.39 25.18 3.14
CA ALA A 54 2.70 26.13 2.28
C ALA A 54 2.38 27.46 2.99
N TYR A 55 1.98 27.40 4.24
CA TYR A 55 1.45 28.58 4.95
C TYR A 55 2.44 29.18 5.96
N ASP A 56 3.29 28.35 6.55
CA ASP A 56 4.24 28.78 7.58
C ASP A 56 5.69 28.81 7.07
N GLY A 57 5.96 28.15 5.93
CA GLY A 57 7.30 28.07 5.35
C GLY A 57 8.25 27.17 6.15
N ASP A 58 7.73 26.34 7.02
CA ASP A 58 8.50 25.41 7.86
C ASP A 58 7.99 23.97 7.76
N LEU A 59 8.63 23.05 8.49
CA LEU A 59 8.29 21.62 8.57
C LEU A 59 8.23 21.17 10.03
N ALA A 60 7.88 22.09 10.91
CA ALA A 60 7.55 21.81 12.30
C ALA A 60 6.02 21.62 12.42
N PHE A 61 5.59 20.84 13.41
CA PHE A 61 4.17 20.70 13.76
C PHE A 61 3.95 21.39 15.09
N GLU A 62 3.20 22.47 15.07
CA GLU A 62 2.86 23.31 16.20
C GLU A 62 1.33 23.34 16.39
N ARG A 63 0.88 24.00 17.47
CA ARG A 63 -0.57 24.14 17.75
C ARG A 63 -1.33 24.78 16.59
N LYS A 64 -0.76 25.79 15.94
CA LYS A 64 -1.37 26.47 14.77
C LYS A 64 -1.67 25.51 13.60
N ASP A 65 -0.81 24.47 13.41
CA ASP A 65 -1.01 23.46 12.37
C ASP A 65 -2.17 22.54 12.70
N LEU A 66 -2.29 22.16 13.99
CA LEU A 66 -3.43 21.40 14.47
C LEU A 66 -4.74 22.18 14.32
N GLU A 67 -4.77 23.47 14.70
CA GLU A 67 -5.93 24.34 14.57
C GLU A 67 -6.34 24.50 13.09
N ARG A 68 -5.38 24.72 12.20
CA ARG A 68 -5.61 24.76 10.74
C ARG A 68 -6.18 23.45 10.23
N PHE A 69 -5.64 22.32 10.67
CA PHE A 69 -6.12 21.00 10.29
C PHE A 69 -7.56 20.76 10.81
N ALA A 70 -7.85 21.12 12.05
CA ALA A 70 -9.18 21.02 12.65
C ALA A 70 -10.22 21.90 11.97
N GLY A 71 -9.80 23.04 11.40
CA GLY A 71 -10.67 23.87 10.55
C GLY A 71 -11.08 23.20 9.24
N LEU A 72 -10.30 22.24 8.73
CA LEU A 72 -10.61 21.44 7.56
C LEU A 72 -11.38 20.16 7.91
N TYR A 73 -10.96 19.50 8.98
CA TYR A 73 -11.54 18.25 9.50
C TYR A 73 -11.79 18.40 11.00
N HIS A 74 -13.03 18.57 11.36
CA HIS A 74 -13.44 18.88 12.74
C HIS A 74 -12.94 17.84 13.77
N SER A 75 -12.80 16.57 13.37
CA SER A 75 -12.21 15.52 14.21
C SER A 75 -10.69 15.66 14.42
N GLY A 76 -10.04 16.59 13.72
CA GLY A 76 -8.58 16.67 13.65
C GLY A 76 -7.94 15.53 12.87
N PRO A 77 -6.58 15.41 12.90
CA PRO A 77 -5.88 14.34 12.21
C PRO A 77 -6.09 12.99 12.90
N GLU A 78 -6.38 11.95 12.11
CA GLU A 78 -6.52 10.59 12.60
C GLU A 78 -5.20 9.81 12.44
N GLY A 79 -4.41 9.72 13.51
CA GLY A 79 -3.19 8.91 13.50
C GLY A 79 -2.00 9.59 12.83
N ILE A 80 -1.82 10.89 13.03
CA ILE A 80 -0.66 11.63 12.54
C ILE A 80 0.64 11.13 13.20
N PHE A 81 1.69 10.92 12.40
CA PHE A 81 3.00 10.50 12.86
C PHE A 81 3.88 11.70 13.14
N LEU A 82 4.18 11.92 14.40
CA LEU A 82 5.05 13.00 14.87
C LEU A 82 6.27 12.45 15.61
N LYS A 83 7.32 13.25 15.71
CA LYS A 83 8.51 12.96 16.48
C LYS A 83 9.01 14.21 17.19
N ARG A 84 9.68 14.00 18.33
CA ARG A 84 10.43 15.05 18.99
C ARG A 84 11.70 15.37 18.21
N GLY A 85 12.07 16.66 18.19
CA GLY A 85 13.32 17.12 17.63
C GLY A 85 14.51 16.78 18.49
N LYS A 86 15.67 16.77 17.84
CA LYS A 86 16.97 16.71 18.50
C LYS A 86 17.91 17.78 17.95
N VAL A 87 18.71 18.36 18.81
CA VAL A 87 19.77 19.29 18.40
C VAL A 87 21.03 18.47 18.11
N MET A 88 21.51 18.55 16.89
CA MET A 88 22.78 17.94 16.49
C MET A 88 23.92 18.92 16.64
N ARG A 89 25.02 18.48 17.29
CA ARG A 89 26.30 19.18 17.32
C ARG A 89 27.36 18.32 16.69
N ILE A 90 28.02 18.85 15.69
CA ILE A 90 29.17 18.22 15.05
C ILE A 90 30.40 18.63 15.85
N ARG A 91 31.14 17.67 16.42
CA ARG A 91 32.43 17.87 17.05
C ARG A 91 33.52 17.29 16.16
N VAL A 92 34.44 18.12 15.73
CA VAL A 92 35.65 17.69 15.04
C VAL A 92 36.68 17.24 16.08
N ARG A 93 37.34 16.12 15.85
CA ARG A 93 38.39 15.53 16.70
C ARG A 93 39.67 15.40 15.89
N GLY A 94 40.81 15.43 16.61
CA GLY A 94 42.11 15.15 16.00
C GLY A 94 42.36 13.67 15.69
N GLU A 95 41.55 12.75 16.24
CA GLU A 95 41.68 11.28 16.09
C GLU A 95 40.46 10.65 15.44
N PHE A 96 40.65 9.46 14.87
CA PHE A 96 39.54 8.70 14.25
C PHE A 96 38.51 8.24 15.32
N PRO A 97 37.20 8.39 15.05
CA PRO A 97 36.61 9.07 13.90
C PRO A 97 36.73 10.61 14.06
N PHE A 98 37.32 11.26 13.05
CA PHE A 98 37.61 12.71 13.04
C PHE A 98 36.38 13.60 13.27
N VAL A 99 35.19 13.04 13.06
CA VAL A 99 33.91 13.73 13.25
C VAL A 99 33.03 12.90 14.17
N ARG A 100 32.53 13.54 15.25
CA ARG A 100 31.54 12.94 16.15
C ARG A 100 30.26 13.77 16.11
N ILE A 101 29.13 13.12 15.79
CA ILE A 101 27.82 13.73 15.91
C ILE A 101 27.26 13.44 17.30
N VAL A 102 26.99 14.51 18.06
CA VAL A 102 26.35 14.43 19.39
C VAL A 102 24.93 14.92 19.24
N LYS A 103 23.97 14.10 19.63
CA LYS A 103 22.54 14.45 19.62
C LYS A 103 22.08 14.71 21.06
N ARG A 104 21.31 15.76 21.26
CA ARG A 104 20.63 16.10 22.52
C ARG A 104 19.17 16.39 22.21
N ASP A 105 18.28 16.16 23.16
CA ASP A 105 16.88 16.54 23.02
C ASP A 105 16.76 18.04 22.76
N ASP A 106 15.80 18.42 21.92
CA ASP A 106 15.49 19.81 21.67
C ASP A 106 14.94 20.42 22.98
N PRO A 107 15.49 21.56 23.44
CA PRO A 107 14.97 22.27 24.61
C PRO A 107 13.54 22.78 24.37
N ASP A 108 13.17 23.10 23.14
CA ASP A 108 11.79 23.48 22.78
C ASP A 108 10.93 22.22 22.59
N ARG A 109 10.19 21.89 23.65
CA ARG A 109 9.29 20.73 23.65
C ARG A 109 7.90 21.01 23.10
N THR A 110 7.61 22.24 22.71
CA THR A 110 6.34 22.62 22.08
C THR A 110 6.37 22.44 20.56
N ARG A 111 7.57 22.29 19.98
CA ARG A 111 7.81 22.08 18.56
C ARG A 111 8.04 20.59 18.28
N LEU A 112 7.21 20.03 17.42
CA LEU A 112 7.30 18.65 16.96
C LEU A 112 7.65 18.61 15.48
N TYR A 113 8.02 17.44 14.98
CA TYR A 113 8.41 17.26 13.58
C TYR A 113 7.67 16.07 12.97
N PHE A 114 7.45 16.12 11.65
CA PHE A 114 6.76 15.06 10.93
C PHE A 114 7.63 13.80 10.85
N GLY A 115 7.04 12.65 11.19
CA GLY A 115 7.69 11.35 11.19
C GLY A 115 7.68 10.63 9.84
N LYS A 116 7.70 11.37 8.72
CA LYS A 116 7.66 10.87 7.34
C LYS A 116 8.60 11.66 6.43
N ALA A 117 8.89 11.12 5.22
CA ALA A 117 9.70 11.79 4.22
C ALA A 117 9.04 13.10 3.74
N ILE A 118 9.75 14.21 3.83
CA ILE A 118 9.20 15.55 3.59
C ILE A 118 9.16 15.96 2.11
N ALA A 119 9.88 15.25 1.22
CA ALA A 119 10.03 15.67 -0.19
C ALA A 119 8.68 15.89 -0.89
N TYR A 120 7.76 14.92 -0.81
CA TYR A 120 6.42 15.05 -1.40
C TYR A 120 5.71 16.32 -0.94
N SER A 121 5.69 16.57 0.37
CA SER A 121 5.01 17.73 0.96
C SER A 121 5.63 19.05 0.52
N ILE A 122 6.96 19.14 0.40
CA ILE A 122 7.67 20.32 -0.09
C ILE A 122 7.29 20.60 -1.56
N PHE A 123 7.31 19.58 -2.43
CA PHE A 123 6.96 19.78 -3.85
C PHE A 123 5.48 20.07 -4.06
N ALA A 124 4.60 19.59 -3.19
CA ALA A 124 3.16 19.86 -3.20
C ALA A 124 2.80 21.25 -2.61
N ALA A 125 3.64 21.81 -1.71
CA ALA A 125 3.36 23.04 -0.98
C ALA A 125 2.97 24.25 -1.88
N PRO A 126 3.62 24.53 -3.03
CA PRO A 126 3.18 25.61 -3.92
C PRO A 126 1.73 25.45 -4.40
N PHE A 127 1.32 24.23 -4.73
CA PHE A 127 -0.06 23.95 -5.15
C PHE A 127 -1.04 24.12 -4.00
N VAL A 128 -0.66 23.66 -2.80
CA VAL A 128 -1.46 23.86 -1.57
C VAL A 128 -1.58 25.36 -1.25
N ARG A 129 -0.53 26.14 -1.43
CA ARG A 129 -0.54 27.58 -1.19
C ARG A 129 -1.59 28.31 -2.03
N PHE A 130 -1.77 27.92 -3.30
CA PHE A 130 -2.69 28.59 -4.23
C PHE A 130 -4.09 27.96 -4.24
N PHE A 131 -4.21 26.66 -4.01
CA PHE A 131 -5.46 25.90 -4.20
C PHE A 131 -5.92 25.13 -2.96
N GLY A 132 -5.32 25.36 -1.80
CA GLY A 132 -5.65 24.63 -0.57
C GLY A 132 -5.45 23.13 -0.73
N LEU A 133 -6.31 22.32 -0.14
CA LEU A 133 -6.23 20.85 -0.24
C LEU A 133 -6.40 20.33 -1.68
N ASN A 134 -7.19 21.03 -2.50
CA ASN A 134 -7.37 20.69 -3.91
C ASN A 134 -6.05 20.76 -4.69
N GLY A 135 -5.11 21.60 -4.23
CA GLY A 135 -3.76 21.66 -4.78
C GLY A 135 -3.01 20.32 -4.75
N LEU A 136 -3.25 19.47 -3.75
CA LEU A 136 -2.66 18.12 -3.70
C LEU A 136 -3.19 17.22 -4.82
N LEU A 137 -4.50 17.26 -5.07
CA LEU A 137 -5.11 16.53 -6.19
C LEU A 137 -4.63 17.06 -7.54
N LEU A 138 -4.58 18.39 -7.69
CA LEU A 138 -4.05 19.02 -8.91
C LEU A 138 -2.59 18.63 -9.14
N PHE A 139 -1.77 18.61 -8.09
CA PHE A 139 -0.38 18.15 -8.16
C PHE A 139 -0.31 16.71 -8.67
N HIS A 140 -1.15 15.80 -8.14
CA HIS A 140 -1.21 14.41 -8.63
C HIS A 140 -1.63 14.33 -10.10
N VAL A 141 -2.62 15.12 -10.53
CA VAL A 141 -3.04 15.16 -11.95
C VAL A 141 -1.90 15.56 -12.87
N LEU A 142 -1.15 16.61 -12.50
CA LEU A 142 0.01 17.06 -13.29
C LEU A 142 1.12 16.00 -13.33
N LEU A 143 1.42 15.35 -12.21
CA LEU A 143 2.39 14.26 -12.15
C LEU A 143 1.98 13.08 -13.04
N LEU A 144 0.70 12.72 -13.04
CA LEU A 144 0.16 11.67 -13.91
C LEU A 144 0.20 12.08 -15.38
N GLY A 145 -0.08 13.34 -15.71
CA GLY A 145 0.05 13.89 -17.05
C GLY A 145 1.49 13.79 -17.58
N VAL A 146 2.47 14.16 -16.76
CA VAL A 146 3.90 14.02 -17.08
C VAL A 146 4.27 12.56 -17.28
N SER A 147 3.84 11.67 -16.38
CA SER A 147 4.11 10.23 -16.47
C SER A 147 3.52 9.61 -17.72
N GLY A 148 2.25 9.92 -18.04
CA GLY A 148 1.57 9.44 -19.25
C GLY A 148 2.24 9.94 -20.52
N SER A 149 2.69 11.20 -20.54
CA SER A 149 3.42 11.78 -21.67
C SER A 149 4.78 11.10 -21.90
N CYS A 150 5.55 10.86 -20.84
CA CYS A 150 6.81 10.12 -20.91
C CYS A 150 6.59 8.67 -21.38
N ALA A 151 5.57 8.00 -20.84
CA ALA A 151 5.19 6.64 -21.24
C ALA A 151 4.83 6.58 -22.73
N TYR A 152 3.94 7.47 -23.18
CA TYR A 152 3.55 7.54 -24.58
C TYR A 152 4.75 7.85 -25.49
N ALA A 153 5.55 8.87 -25.18
CA ALA A 153 6.71 9.26 -26.00
C ALA A 153 7.72 8.13 -26.15
N PHE A 154 8.03 7.41 -25.06
CA PHE A 154 8.93 6.25 -25.11
C PHE A 154 8.37 5.13 -26.00
N LEU A 155 7.10 4.82 -25.85
CA LEU A 155 6.45 3.78 -26.62
C LEU A 155 6.29 4.16 -28.09
N ALA A 156 5.91 5.41 -28.39
CA ALA A 156 5.70 5.91 -29.75
C ALA A 156 6.99 6.00 -30.58
N ALA A 157 8.16 6.11 -29.92
CA ALA A 157 9.45 6.03 -30.57
C ALA A 157 9.74 4.63 -31.19
N GLN A 158 9.00 3.59 -30.81
CA GLN A 158 9.26 2.21 -31.19
C GLN A 158 8.10 1.54 -31.93
N ARG A 159 6.93 2.17 -32.02
CA ARG A 159 5.70 1.54 -32.54
C ARG A 159 4.67 2.56 -33.02
N PRO A 160 3.60 2.11 -33.74
CA PRO A 160 2.54 2.99 -34.17
C PRO A 160 1.84 3.73 -33.01
N PRO A 161 1.39 4.98 -33.22
CA PRO A 161 0.80 5.80 -32.18
C PRO A 161 -0.38 5.14 -31.43
N ALA A 162 -1.24 4.41 -32.16
CA ALA A 162 -2.37 3.70 -31.55
C ALA A 162 -1.92 2.62 -30.55
N SER A 163 -0.92 1.80 -30.90
CA SER A 163 -0.37 0.79 -30.00
C SER A 163 0.31 1.46 -28.79
N ALA A 164 1.07 2.53 -29.02
CA ALA A 164 1.72 3.29 -27.94
C ALA A 164 0.70 3.89 -26.97
N ALA A 165 -0.36 4.52 -27.50
CA ALA A 165 -1.43 5.11 -26.68
C ALA A 165 -2.19 4.06 -25.89
N THR A 166 -2.57 2.93 -26.52
CA THR A 166 -3.33 1.86 -25.85
C THR A 166 -2.54 1.24 -24.70
N ILE A 167 -1.23 1.00 -24.87
CA ILE A 167 -0.39 0.45 -23.82
C ILE A 167 -0.14 1.48 -22.72
N ALA A 168 0.21 2.73 -23.06
CA ALA A 168 0.44 3.79 -22.08
C ALA A 168 -0.79 4.04 -21.22
N THR A 169 -1.96 4.15 -21.86
CA THR A 169 -3.22 4.37 -21.13
C THR A 169 -3.63 3.13 -20.32
N ALA A 170 -3.31 1.90 -20.75
CA ALA A 170 -3.55 0.70 -19.94
C ALA A 170 -2.71 0.73 -18.65
N PHE A 171 -1.43 1.09 -18.73
CA PHE A 171 -0.58 1.24 -17.55
C PHE A 171 -1.12 2.27 -16.56
N MET A 172 -1.72 3.35 -17.05
CA MET A 172 -2.28 4.42 -16.23
C MET A 172 -3.68 4.10 -15.71
N GLY A 173 -4.55 3.50 -16.54
CA GLY A 173 -5.99 3.38 -16.28
C GLY A 173 -6.46 1.98 -15.92
N ALA A 174 -5.79 0.92 -16.38
CA ALA A 174 -6.18 -0.47 -16.12
C ALA A 174 -5.36 -1.10 -14.98
N SER A 175 -4.96 -0.30 -14.01
CA SER A 175 -4.25 -0.68 -12.80
C SER A 175 -4.86 0.04 -11.59
N VAL A 176 -4.30 -0.17 -10.42
CA VAL A 176 -4.73 0.52 -9.20
C VAL A 176 -4.29 2.01 -9.15
N LEU A 177 -3.52 2.47 -10.13
CA LEU A 177 -2.94 3.82 -10.18
C LEU A 177 -3.97 4.96 -9.95
N PRO A 178 -5.18 4.96 -10.54
CA PRO A 178 -6.16 6.04 -10.31
C PRO A 178 -6.66 6.09 -8.86
N VAL A 179 -6.69 4.98 -8.14
CA VAL A 179 -7.05 4.97 -6.70
C VAL A 179 -5.97 5.69 -5.89
N TYR A 180 -4.70 5.47 -6.22
CA TYR A 180 -3.59 6.24 -5.62
C TYR A 180 -3.58 7.70 -6.06
N GLY A 181 -4.17 8.03 -7.20
CA GLY A 181 -4.33 9.40 -7.68
C GLY A 181 -5.14 10.29 -6.74
N VAL A 182 -6.11 9.72 -6.03
CA VAL A 182 -6.95 10.44 -5.05
C VAL A 182 -6.52 10.23 -3.59
N PHE A 183 -5.52 9.39 -3.34
CA PHE A 183 -4.95 9.14 -2.03
C PHE A 183 -3.79 10.10 -1.80
N LEU A 184 -3.92 11.04 -0.84
CA LEU A 184 -3.03 12.20 -0.69
C LEU A 184 -1.69 11.83 -0.06
N MET A 185 -0.91 11.01 -0.78
CA MET A 185 0.34 10.40 -0.33
C MET A 185 1.40 10.41 -1.45
N PRO A 186 2.67 10.14 -1.13
CA PRO A 186 3.79 10.26 -2.07
C PRO A 186 3.84 9.17 -3.16
N GLU A 187 2.90 8.24 -3.23
CA GLU A 187 2.93 7.14 -4.19
C GLU A 187 2.97 7.63 -5.64
N ILE A 188 2.09 8.57 -6.01
CA ILE A 188 2.08 9.17 -7.36
C ILE A 188 3.36 9.95 -7.64
N PHE A 189 3.89 10.66 -6.64
CA PHE A 189 5.15 11.37 -6.75
C PHE A 189 6.32 10.42 -7.05
N ASN A 190 6.42 9.32 -6.30
CA ASN A 190 7.45 8.30 -6.52
C ASN A 190 7.28 7.55 -7.85
N PHE A 191 6.04 7.24 -8.24
CA PHE A 191 5.71 6.68 -9.55
C PHE A 191 6.23 7.60 -10.67
N THR A 192 5.98 8.90 -10.57
CA THR A 192 6.42 9.88 -11.56
C THR A 192 7.93 10.01 -11.58
N ILE A 193 8.59 10.06 -10.43
CA ILE A 193 10.06 10.08 -10.33
C ILE A 193 10.67 8.91 -11.11
N VAL A 194 10.19 7.69 -10.88
CA VAL A 194 10.72 6.51 -11.57
C VAL A 194 10.40 6.54 -13.07
N THR A 195 9.16 6.92 -13.43
CA THR A 195 8.77 7.03 -14.85
C THR A 195 9.67 8.00 -15.61
N VAL A 196 9.84 9.22 -15.07
CA VAL A 196 10.65 10.26 -15.72
C VAL A 196 12.14 9.88 -15.72
N ALA A 197 12.64 9.32 -14.63
CA ALA A 197 14.03 8.89 -14.55
C ALA A 197 14.36 7.80 -15.59
N TYR A 198 13.53 6.78 -15.70
CA TYR A 198 13.70 5.72 -16.68
C TYR A 198 13.50 6.22 -18.11
N PHE A 199 12.55 7.12 -18.34
CA PHE A 199 12.39 7.81 -19.62
C PHE A 199 13.66 8.56 -20.00
N LEU A 200 14.20 9.43 -19.15
CA LEU A 200 15.40 10.21 -19.41
C LEU A 200 16.64 9.32 -19.65
N TRP A 201 16.73 8.22 -18.92
CA TRP A 201 17.82 7.27 -19.07
C TRP A 201 17.74 6.46 -20.36
N LEU A 202 16.54 5.96 -20.72
CA LEU A 202 16.35 4.96 -21.79
C LEU A 202 15.89 5.57 -23.13
N TYR A 203 15.43 6.82 -23.16
CA TYR A 203 14.90 7.41 -24.39
C TYR A 203 15.95 7.46 -25.52
N LYS A 204 17.22 7.64 -25.18
CA LYS A 204 18.32 7.58 -26.13
C LYS A 204 18.55 6.21 -26.78
N GLU A 205 18.10 5.13 -26.13
CA GLU A 205 18.22 3.76 -26.67
C GLU A 205 17.18 3.51 -27.78
N VAL A 206 16.08 4.25 -27.77
CA VAL A 206 14.96 4.07 -28.71
C VAL A 206 14.81 5.25 -29.70
N ALA A 207 15.35 6.42 -29.37
CA ALA A 207 15.31 7.63 -30.18
C ALA A 207 16.67 8.35 -30.16
N PRO A 208 17.74 7.76 -30.76
CA PRO A 208 19.10 8.28 -30.63
C PRO A 208 19.30 9.66 -31.28
N GLN A 209 18.43 10.08 -32.22
CA GLN A 209 18.47 11.39 -32.88
C GLN A 209 17.73 12.48 -32.07
N SER A 210 17.12 12.13 -30.95
CA SER A 210 16.41 13.09 -30.10
C SER A 210 17.37 14.04 -29.38
N ARG A 211 16.89 15.29 -29.12
CA ARG A 211 17.59 16.25 -28.25
C ARG A 211 17.79 15.72 -26.83
N LEU A 212 16.97 14.76 -26.41
CA LEU A 212 17.07 14.08 -25.12
C LEU A 212 18.07 12.90 -25.13
N ALA A 213 18.67 12.57 -26.26
CA ALA A 213 19.67 11.49 -26.36
C ALA A 213 21.08 11.93 -25.93
N ARG A 214 21.18 12.78 -24.89
CA ARG A 214 22.45 13.35 -24.43
C ARG A 214 22.89 12.74 -23.07
N PRO A 215 24.20 12.76 -22.77
CA PRO A 215 24.71 12.18 -21.50
C PRO A 215 24.11 12.76 -20.24
N TRP A 216 23.76 14.05 -20.21
CA TRP A 216 23.19 14.72 -19.04
C TRP A 216 21.86 14.09 -18.59
N THR A 217 21.09 13.47 -19.50
CA THR A 217 19.81 12.82 -19.15
C THR A 217 20.00 11.64 -18.20
N THR A 218 21.13 10.93 -18.29
CA THR A 218 21.47 9.87 -17.31
C THR A 218 21.76 10.44 -15.92
N ILE A 219 22.42 11.60 -15.86
CA ILE A 219 22.68 12.29 -14.58
C ILE A 219 21.37 12.81 -14.00
N ALA A 220 20.49 13.40 -14.82
CA ALA A 220 19.16 13.83 -14.37
C ALA A 220 18.33 12.64 -13.85
N ALA A 221 18.39 11.48 -14.51
CA ALA A 221 17.77 10.25 -14.03
C ALA A 221 18.33 9.83 -12.65
N ALA A 222 19.65 9.91 -12.45
CA ALA A 222 20.29 9.60 -11.17
C ALA A 222 19.88 10.58 -10.06
N VAL A 223 19.74 11.87 -10.36
CA VAL A 223 19.20 12.87 -9.41
C VAL A 223 17.79 12.52 -8.99
N LEU A 224 16.91 12.19 -9.94
CA LEU A 224 15.52 11.80 -9.64
C LEU A 224 15.46 10.51 -8.80
N LEU A 225 16.23 9.49 -9.16
CA LEU A 225 16.26 8.25 -8.38
C LEU A 225 16.90 8.44 -7.00
N GLY A 226 17.87 9.36 -6.85
CA GLY A 226 18.40 9.77 -5.56
C GLY A 226 17.32 10.39 -4.66
N LEU A 227 16.52 11.31 -5.21
CA LEU A 227 15.36 11.88 -4.52
C LEU A 227 14.32 10.80 -4.16
N GLY A 228 14.02 9.90 -5.10
CA GLY A 228 13.13 8.76 -4.86
C GLY A 228 13.66 7.81 -3.77
N THR A 229 14.98 7.61 -3.71
CA THR A 229 15.63 6.80 -2.66
C THR A 229 15.43 7.40 -1.27
N TYR A 230 15.45 8.72 -1.13
CA TYR A 230 15.07 9.36 0.13
C TYR A 230 13.58 9.11 0.45
N SER A 231 12.69 9.24 -0.53
CA SER A 231 11.23 9.11 -0.33
C SER A 231 10.77 7.68 -0.05
N LYS A 232 11.28 6.69 -0.81
CA LYS A 232 11.01 5.24 -0.68
C LYS A 232 12.32 4.47 -0.88
N PRO A 233 13.09 4.24 0.20
CA PRO A 233 14.49 3.80 0.08
C PRO A 233 14.68 2.48 -0.68
N LEU A 234 14.03 1.40 -0.24
CA LEU A 234 14.32 0.06 -0.74
C LEU A 234 14.04 -0.11 -2.24
N PRO A 235 12.81 0.10 -2.76
CA PRO A 235 12.58 -0.14 -4.18
C PRO A 235 13.38 0.83 -5.06
N THR A 236 13.50 2.10 -4.70
CA THR A 236 14.13 3.11 -5.56
C THR A 236 15.66 2.98 -5.61
N ALA A 237 16.31 2.66 -4.49
CA ALA A 237 17.76 2.43 -4.47
C ALA A 237 18.17 1.30 -5.41
N VAL A 238 17.40 0.21 -5.43
CA VAL A 238 17.64 -0.92 -6.35
C VAL A 238 17.48 -0.52 -7.80
N LEU A 239 16.55 0.40 -8.11
CA LEU A 239 16.31 0.91 -9.46
C LEU A 239 17.43 1.84 -9.98
N VAL A 240 18.38 2.27 -9.15
CA VAL A 240 19.60 2.96 -9.60
C VAL A 240 20.59 1.99 -10.24
N ALA A 241 20.63 0.74 -9.80
CA ALA A 241 21.63 -0.23 -10.25
C ALA A 241 21.68 -0.45 -11.77
N PRO A 242 20.57 -0.54 -12.53
CA PRO A 242 20.62 -0.67 -13.98
C PRO A 242 21.36 0.46 -14.69
N LEU A 243 21.25 1.69 -14.21
CA LEU A 243 21.93 2.85 -14.81
C LEU A 243 23.45 2.70 -14.70
N VAL A 244 23.93 2.27 -13.53
CA VAL A 244 25.34 2.05 -13.23
C VAL A 244 25.86 0.84 -14.01
N LEU A 245 25.17 -0.30 -13.90
CA LEU A 245 25.57 -1.56 -14.50
C LEU A 245 25.60 -1.50 -16.03
N LEU A 246 24.62 -0.84 -16.66
CA LEU A 246 24.63 -0.67 -18.11
C LEU A 246 25.85 0.13 -18.59
N ALA A 247 26.24 1.17 -17.86
CA ALA A 247 27.45 1.93 -18.19
C ALA A 247 28.69 1.05 -18.04
N TRP A 248 28.77 0.21 -17.03
CA TRP A 248 29.90 -0.71 -16.82
C TRP A 248 29.94 -1.83 -17.86
N THR A 249 28.85 -2.43 -18.24
CA THR A 249 28.84 -3.42 -19.35
C THR A 249 29.30 -2.83 -20.69
N ARG A 250 29.10 -1.52 -20.88
CA ARG A 250 29.57 -0.76 -22.04
C ARG A 250 30.97 -0.18 -21.85
N ARG A 251 31.70 -0.60 -20.81
CA ARG A 251 33.07 -0.14 -20.47
C ARG A 251 33.18 1.36 -20.19
N ARG A 252 32.06 2.01 -19.79
CA ARG A 252 32.01 3.43 -19.41
C ARG A 252 32.09 3.56 -17.90
N TRP A 253 33.15 3.07 -17.29
CA TRP A 253 33.27 2.92 -15.83
C TRP A 253 33.09 4.21 -15.08
N MET A 254 33.73 5.32 -15.52
CA MET A 254 33.61 6.62 -14.88
C MET A 254 32.18 7.17 -14.94
N GLN A 255 31.49 6.96 -16.07
CA GLN A 255 30.08 7.38 -16.19
C GLN A 255 29.20 6.60 -15.24
N GLY A 256 29.38 5.29 -15.11
CA GLY A 256 28.65 4.47 -14.15
C GLY A 256 28.92 4.90 -12.70
N PHE A 257 30.19 5.08 -12.34
CA PHE A 257 30.59 5.56 -11.03
C PHE A 257 29.95 6.91 -10.70
N MET A 258 30.09 7.91 -11.58
CA MET A 258 29.50 9.23 -11.38
C MET A 258 27.98 9.17 -11.25
N THR A 259 27.30 8.33 -12.02
CA THR A 259 25.84 8.12 -11.93
C THR A 259 25.45 7.60 -10.53
N GLY A 260 26.19 6.60 -10.02
CA GLY A 260 25.98 6.08 -8.66
C GLY A 260 26.26 7.14 -7.58
N VAL A 261 27.39 7.86 -7.70
CA VAL A 261 27.75 8.93 -6.75
C VAL A 261 26.67 10.01 -6.72
N VAL A 262 26.18 10.49 -7.89
CA VAL A 262 25.11 11.51 -7.94
C VAL A 262 23.87 11.03 -7.21
N ALA A 263 23.42 9.79 -7.45
CA ALA A 263 22.23 9.26 -6.76
C ALA A 263 22.42 9.20 -5.23
N VAL A 264 23.60 8.74 -4.77
CA VAL A 264 23.94 8.67 -3.33
C VAL A 264 24.04 10.06 -2.72
N VAL A 265 24.68 11.01 -3.39
CA VAL A 265 24.83 12.39 -2.90
C VAL A 265 23.47 13.08 -2.78
N VAL A 266 22.59 12.91 -3.76
CA VAL A 266 21.25 13.50 -3.72
C VAL A 266 20.41 12.88 -2.60
N ALA A 267 20.41 11.55 -2.48
CA ALA A 267 19.72 10.88 -1.38
C ALA A 267 20.29 11.34 -0.02
N GLY A 268 21.61 11.38 0.11
CA GLY A 268 22.31 11.83 1.31
C GLY A 268 22.02 13.29 1.66
N ALA A 269 21.89 14.17 0.65
CA ALA A 269 21.52 15.56 0.86
C ALA A 269 20.10 15.71 1.47
N PHE A 270 19.13 14.92 0.99
CA PHE A 270 17.78 14.94 1.55
C PHE A 270 17.70 14.31 2.96
N PHE A 271 18.46 13.24 3.23
CA PHE A 271 18.62 12.73 4.60
C PHE A 271 19.33 13.73 5.50
N GLY A 272 20.33 14.46 4.97
CA GLY A 272 21.00 15.55 5.67
C GLY A 272 20.07 16.74 5.96
N LEU A 273 19.22 17.09 4.99
CA LEU A 273 18.19 18.12 5.20
C LEU A 273 17.21 17.71 6.30
N ASN A 274 16.75 16.45 6.31
CA ASN A 274 15.91 15.95 7.39
C ASN A 274 16.62 16.05 8.76
N ALA A 275 17.93 15.76 8.78
CA ALA A 275 18.74 15.90 9.98
C ALA A 275 18.93 17.36 10.43
N ALA A 276 19.05 18.28 9.48
CA ALA A 276 19.14 19.71 9.78
C ALA A 276 17.83 20.25 10.38
N ILE A 277 16.67 19.75 9.89
CA ILE A 277 15.35 20.17 10.36
C ILE A 277 15.02 19.55 11.72
N SER A 278 15.13 18.24 11.87
CA SER A 278 14.62 17.49 13.04
C SER A 278 15.69 16.87 13.94
N GLY A 279 16.97 17.02 13.60
CA GLY A 279 18.09 16.40 14.31
C GLY A 279 18.23 14.88 14.07
N GLU A 280 17.48 14.30 13.14
CA GLU A 280 17.52 12.87 12.81
C GLU A 280 17.67 12.64 11.31
N PHE A 281 18.67 11.84 10.89
CA PHE A 281 18.85 11.47 9.49
C PHE A 281 17.65 10.66 8.97
N ASN A 282 17.27 9.62 9.73
CA ASN A 282 16.10 8.82 9.38
C ASN A 282 14.81 9.56 9.78
N TYR A 283 13.96 9.87 8.82
CA TYR A 283 12.68 10.51 9.09
C TYR A 283 11.72 9.63 9.93
N GLN A 284 11.92 8.32 9.96
CA GLN A 284 11.20 7.38 10.84
C GLN A 284 11.93 7.10 12.16
N GLY A 285 13.15 7.59 12.33
CA GLY A 285 13.95 7.38 13.53
C GLY A 285 13.59 8.32 14.68
N GLY A 286 14.12 7.99 15.85
CA GLY A 286 13.92 8.77 17.07
C GLY A 286 12.63 8.42 17.83
N ASP A 287 12.27 9.25 18.80
CA ASP A 287 11.03 9.12 19.57
C ASP A 287 9.83 9.56 18.71
N ARG A 288 9.24 8.59 18.02
CA ARG A 288 8.12 8.79 17.09
C ARG A 288 6.84 8.19 17.67
N LYS A 289 5.76 8.96 17.66
CA LYS A 289 4.44 8.55 18.14
C LYS A 289 3.35 8.85 17.13
N THR A 290 2.21 8.19 17.31
CA THR A 290 0.98 8.42 16.56
C THR A 290 -0.01 9.14 17.47
N PHE A 291 -0.64 10.20 16.97
CA PHE A 291 -1.61 10.99 17.71
C PHE A 291 -2.94 11.09 16.96
N TYR A 292 -4.01 11.29 17.73
CA TYR A 292 -5.39 11.37 17.24
C TYR A 292 -6.10 12.59 17.82
N GLY A 293 -6.96 13.23 17.04
CA GLY A 293 -7.78 14.36 17.45
C GLY A 293 -6.95 15.59 17.84
N SER A 294 -7.20 16.15 19.01
CA SER A 294 -6.53 17.37 19.51
C SER A 294 -5.13 17.15 20.06
N PHE A 295 -4.69 15.88 20.18
CA PHE A 295 -3.34 15.59 20.65
C PHE A 295 -2.28 15.95 19.63
N PRO A 296 -1.06 16.35 20.04
CA PRO A 296 -0.58 16.42 21.42
C PRO A 296 -0.80 17.77 22.14
N PHE A 297 -1.61 18.67 21.63
CA PHE A 297 -1.80 20.05 22.12
C PHE A 297 -3.12 20.26 22.87
N ASP A 298 -3.56 19.28 23.62
CA ASP A 298 -4.81 19.32 24.36
C ASP A 298 -4.72 19.92 25.77
N ALA A 299 -3.51 20.28 26.24
CA ALA A 299 -3.34 20.95 27.52
C ALA A 299 -3.83 22.41 27.47
N PRO A 300 -4.49 22.92 28.56
CA PRO A 300 -5.01 24.28 28.59
C PRO A 300 -3.98 25.39 28.39
N ASP A 301 -2.73 25.12 28.83
CA ASP A 301 -1.60 26.04 28.65
C ASP A 301 -0.95 25.97 27.26
N GLY A 302 -1.51 25.13 26.36
CA GLY A 302 -0.98 24.92 25.02
C GLY A 302 0.26 24.04 24.95
N SER A 303 0.72 23.48 26.06
CA SER A 303 1.84 22.56 26.09
C SER A 303 1.51 21.23 25.44
N ALA A 304 2.52 20.58 24.85
CA ALA A 304 2.36 19.27 24.25
C ALA A 304 2.22 18.17 25.31
N THR A 305 1.22 17.33 25.18
CA THR A 305 0.95 16.21 26.10
C THR A 305 1.66 14.92 25.69
N TRP A 306 2.83 15.06 25.13
CA TRP A 306 3.63 13.97 24.54
C TRP A 306 3.83 12.78 25.49
N GLU A 307 4.10 13.00 26.77
CA GLU A 307 4.40 11.93 27.71
C GLU A 307 3.18 11.13 28.12
N ARG A 308 2.02 11.74 28.06
CA ARG A 308 0.78 11.17 28.61
C ARG A 308 -0.01 10.36 27.61
N ARG A 309 0.12 10.66 26.28
CA ARG A 309 -0.69 10.06 25.23
C ARG A 309 0.10 9.90 23.94
N GLY A 310 -0.46 9.14 23.02
CA GLY A 310 0.16 8.75 21.76
C GLY A 310 0.66 7.32 21.79
N GLY A 311 0.29 6.54 20.77
CA GLY A 311 0.82 5.19 20.56
C GLY A 311 2.29 5.29 20.13
N SER A 312 3.20 4.71 20.89
CA SER A 312 4.59 4.55 20.42
C SER A 312 4.57 3.74 19.13
N VAL A 313 5.14 4.30 18.07
CA VAL A 313 5.40 3.55 16.85
C VAL A 313 6.79 2.95 17.03
N THR A 314 6.86 1.89 17.81
CA THR A 314 7.99 0.98 17.71
C THR A 314 7.93 0.40 16.31
N THR A 315 8.86 0.76 15.48
CA THR A 315 9.27 -0.11 14.40
C THR A 315 9.96 -1.29 15.08
N ASP A 316 9.19 -2.29 15.48
CA ASP A 316 9.72 -3.63 15.73
C ASP A 316 10.14 -4.19 14.38
N ALA A 317 11.06 -3.50 13.75
CA ALA A 317 11.81 -4.02 12.66
C ALA A 317 12.71 -5.07 13.30
N SER A 318 12.27 -6.32 13.24
CA SER A 318 13.19 -7.44 13.37
C SER A 318 14.42 -7.10 12.52
N THR A 319 15.59 -7.20 13.11
CA THR A 319 16.81 -6.91 12.37
C THR A 319 16.85 -7.83 11.14
N PRO A 320 17.40 -7.42 10.00
CA PRO A 320 17.55 -8.31 8.84
C PRO A 320 18.17 -9.65 9.22
N GLN A 321 19.01 -9.68 10.24
CA GLN A 321 19.66 -10.87 10.76
C GLN A 321 18.68 -11.82 11.46
N GLU A 322 17.74 -11.30 12.26
CA GLU A 322 16.67 -12.09 12.90
C GLU A 322 15.71 -12.68 11.86
N VAL A 323 15.39 -11.89 10.83
CA VAL A 323 14.54 -12.36 9.72
C VAL A 323 15.21 -13.50 8.96
N LEU A 324 16.49 -13.34 8.60
CA LEU A 324 17.22 -14.31 7.79
C LEU A 324 17.60 -15.58 8.56
N SER A 325 17.77 -15.51 9.87
CA SER A 325 18.09 -16.67 10.73
C SER A 325 16.86 -17.49 11.15
N SER A 326 15.64 -17.01 10.86
CA SER A 326 14.40 -17.71 11.24
C SER A 326 14.22 -19.01 10.44
N SER A 327 14.02 -20.13 11.13
CA SER A 327 13.69 -21.44 10.52
C SER A 327 12.39 -21.41 9.72
N GLU A 328 11.53 -20.43 9.97
CA GLU A 328 10.24 -20.27 9.31
C GLU A 328 10.32 -19.42 8.01
N LEU A 329 11.50 -18.85 7.74
CA LEU A 329 11.69 -18.00 6.57
C LEU A 329 11.26 -18.66 5.25
N PRO A 330 11.59 -19.93 4.95
CA PRO A 330 11.22 -20.56 3.67
C PRO A 330 9.70 -20.67 3.49
N ALA A 331 8.98 -21.12 4.51
CA ALA A 331 7.52 -21.27 4.46
C ALA A 331 6.81 -19.91 4.33
N ARG A 332 7.24 -18.94 5.12
CA ARG A 332 6.74 -17.56 5.06
C ARG A 332 7.01 -16.91 3.70
N PHE A 333 8.21 -17.10 3.19
CA PHE A 333 8.59 -16.56 1.88
C PHE A 333 7.73 -17.16 0.76
N ALA A 334 7.46 -18.47 0.80
CA ALA A 334 6.58 -19.14 -0.17
C ALA A 334 5.16 -18.54 -0.15
N HIS A 335 4.56 -18.39 1.04
CA HIS A 335 3.26 -17.71 1.18
C HIS A 335 3.31 -16.25 0.69
N ASN A 336 4.36 -15.51 1.05
CA ASN A 336 4.49 -14.11 0.61
C ASN A 336 4.65 -14.00 -0.91
N VAL A 337 5.33 -14.94 -1.59
CA VAL A 337 5.42 -14.99 -3.06
C VAL A 337 4.04 -15.24 -3.67
N GLU A 338 3.28 -16.20 -3.15
CA GLU A 338 1.91 -16.46 -3.60
C GLU A 338 1.04 -15.21 -3.44
N TYR A 339 1.05 -14.60 -2.25
CA TYR A 339 0.27 -13.40 -1.95
C TYR A 339 0.73 -12.18 -2.75
N PHE A 340 2.05 -12.03 -2.99
CA PHE A 340 2.57 -10.98 -3.85
C PHE A 340 2.07 -11.13 -5.29
N LEU A 341 1.98 -12.36 -5.80
CA LEU A 341 1.52 -12.61 -7.16
C LEU A 341 0.00 -12.48 -7.28
N VAL A 342 -0.76 -13.16 -6.43
CA VAL A 342 -2.20 -13.31 -6.60
C VAL A 342 -3.02 -12.98 -5.35
N GLY A 343 -2.45 -12.27 -4.38
CA GLY A 343 -3.17 -11.87 -3.17
C GLY A 343 -4.40 -11.02 -3.46
N ARG A 344 -5.42 -11.18 -2.61
CA ARG A 344 -6.72 -10.52 -2.72
C ARG A 344 -6.63 -9.00 -2.66
N HIS A 345 -5.76 -8.48 -1.79
CA HIS A 345 -5.68 -7.05 -1.49
C HIS A 345 -4.44 -6.40 -2.10
N PHE A 346 -3.33 -7.14 -2.23
CA PHE A 346 -2.02 -6.58 -2.58
C PHE A 346 -1.35 -7.28 -3.77
N GLY A 347 -2.03 -8.24 -4.42
CA GLY A 347 -1.48 -9.06 -5.50
C GLY A 347 -1.02 -8.26 -6.73
N PHE A 348 0.10 -8.66 -7.32
CA PHE A 348 0.64 -8.05 -8.54
C PHE A 348 -0.29 -8.26 -9.75
N VAL A 349 -0.79 -9.48 -9.94
CA VAL A 349 -1.67 -9.81 -11.07
C VAL A 349 -2.96 -8.99 -11.03
N PRO A 350 -3.74 -8.94 -9.94
CA PRO A 350 -5.01 -8.23 -9.96
C PRO A 350 -4.88 -6.69 -10.04
N TYR A 351 -3.80 -6.11 -9.51
CA TYR A 351 -3.70 -4.65 -9.38
C TYR A 351 -2.71 -3.99 -10.32
N PHE A 352 -1.81 -4.78 -10.95
CA PHE A 352 -0.78 -4.31 -11.87
C PHE A 352 -0.75 -5.12 -13.17
N PHE A 353 -1.89 -5.59 -13.64
CA PHE A 353 -2.00 -6.48 -14.79
C PHE A 353 -1.32 -5.98 -16.07
N PRO A 354 -1.30 -4.67 -16.40
CA PRO A 354 -0.51 -4.18 -17.53
C PRO A 354 0.99 -4.49 -17.40
N GLY A 355 1.52 -4.52 -16.18
CA GLY A 355 2.89 -4.97 -15.90
C GLY A 355 3.11 -6.46 -16.19
N VAL A 356 2.12 -7.30 -15.90
CA VAL A 356 2.14 -8.74 -16.26
C VAL A 356 2.23 -8.90 -17.77
N VAL A 357 1.42 -8.15 -18.52
CA VAL A 357 1.45 -8.17 -19.99
C VAL A 357 2.79 -7.68 -20.54
N ALA A 358 3.38 -6.64 -19.92
CA ALA A 358 4.70 -6.15 -20.32
C ALA A 358 5.81 -7.20 -20.11
N ILE A 359 5.82 -7.88 -18.97
CA ILE A 359 6.75 -8.97 -18.67
C ILE A 359 6.55 -10.12 -19.68
N ALA A 360 5.31 -10.56 -19.88
CA ALA A 360 5.00 -11.63 -20.82
C ALA A 360 5.44 -11.28 -22.26
N ALA A 361 5.12 -10.07 -22.72
CA ALA A 361 5.53 -9.60 -24.05
C ALA A 361 7.05 -9.56 -24.21
N TRP A 362 7.79 -9.11 -23.17
CA TRP A 362 9.24 -9.13 -23.15
C TRP A 362 9.81 -10.55 -23.19
N LEU A 363 9.29 -11.45 -22.38
CA LEU A 363 9.71 -12.85 -22.33
C LEU A 363 9.46 -13.59 -23.65
N LEU A 364 8.39 -13.26 -24.36
CA LEU A 364 8.06 -13.84 -25.65
C LEU A 364 8.88 -13.26 -26.82
N SER A 365 9.48 -12.08 -26.66
CA SER A 365 10.27 -11.42 -27.71
C SER A 365 11.74 -11.82 -27.62
N SER A 366 12.22 -12.61 -28.60
CA SER A 366 13.62 -13.03 -28.67
C SER A 366 14.59 -11.86 -28.88
N THR A 367 14.17 -10.81 -29.55
CA THR A 367 14.99 -9.60 -29.79
C THR A 367 15.07 -8.75 -28.50
N ALA A 368 13.94 -8.48 -27.84
CA ALA A 368 13.92 -7.65 -26.65
C ALA A 368 14.62 -8.31 -25.44
N ARG A 369 14.65 -9.63 -25.36
CA ARG A 369 15.40 -10.36 -24.32
C ARG A 369 16.91 -10.19 -24.42
N ARG A 370 17.44 -9.83 -25.62
CA ARG A 370 18.86 -9.57 -25.84
C ARG A 370 19.31 -8.17 -25.45
N ASP A 371 18.35 -7.25 -25.22
CA ASP A 371 18.67 -5.88 -24.82
C ASP A 371 19.15 -5.85 -23.36
N SER A 372 20.43 -5.56 -23.15
CA SER A 372 21.04 -5.52 -21.81
C SER A 372 20.30 -4.59 -20.86
N TRP A 373 19.82 -3.45 -21.35
CA TRP A 373 19.10 -2.49 -20.50
C TRP A 373 17.72 -3.00 -20.06
N ARG A 374 17.01 -3.79 -20.91
CA ARG A 374 15.75 -4.44 -20.51
C ARG A 374 16.00 -5.53 -19.47
N LEU A 375 17.03 -6.35 -19.69
CA LEU A 375 17.41 -7.39 -18.75
C LEU A 375 17.79 -6.81 -17.38
N LEU A 376 18.60 -5.74 -17.34
CA LEU A 376 18.99 -5.07 -16.11
C LEU A 376 17.79 -4.40 -15.43
N THR A 377 16.88 -3.80 -16.19
CA THR A 377 15.62 -3.22 -15.67
C THR A 377 14.77 -4.29 -15.02
N PHE A 378 14.53 -5.42 -15.69
CA PHE A 378 13.77 -6.54 -15.13
C PHE A 378 14.45 -7.09 -13.87
N GLY A 379 15.77 -7.29 -13.91
CA GLY A 379 16.56 -7.76 -12.76
C GLY A 379 16.41 -6.85 -11.55
N ALA A 380 16.42 -5.53 -11.73
CA ALA A 380 16.23 -4.57 -10.65
C ALA A 380 14.81 -4.62 -10.07
N ILE A 381 13.77 -4.69 -10.92
CA ILE A 381 12.37 -4.80 -10.47
C ILE A 381 12.17 -6.10 -9.69
N PHE A 382 12.70 -7.22 -10.21
CA PHE A 382 12.65 -8.51 -9.54
C PHE A 382 13.39 -8.48 -8.20
N SER A 383 14.60 -7.89 -8.15
CA SER A 383 15.37 -7.74 -6.92
C SER A 383 14.65 -6.85 -5.90
N ALA A 384 13.98 -5.79 -6.34
CA ALA A 384 13.17 -4.94 -5.48
C ALA A 384 11.99 -5.72 -4.88
N ALA A 385 11.28 -6.53 -5.68
CA ALA A 385 10.19 -7.37 -5.22
C ALA A 385 10.68 -8.41 -4.19
N ILE A 386 11.73 -9.15 -4.50
CA ILE A 386 12.33 -10.14 -3.58
C ILE A 386 12.84 -9.46 -2.31
N GLY A 387 13.49 -8.29 -2.44
CA GLY A 387 13.96 -7.51 -1.29
C GLY A 387 12.81 -7.11 -0.36
N LEU A 388 11.66 -6.70 -0.88
CA LEU A 388 10.47 -6.41 -0.07
C LEU A 388 9.99 -7.64 0.70
N LEU A 389 9.89 -8.80 0.02
CA LEU A 389 9.39 -10.04 0.63
C LEU A 389 10.30 -10.61 1.72
N ILE A 390 11.63 -10.40 1.60
CA ILE A 390 12.61 -10.89 2.57
C ILE A 390 12.80 -9.90 3.72
N LEU A 391 13.00 -8.61 3.41
CA LEU A 391 13.36 -7.61 4.42
C LEU A 391 12.17 -7.04 5.19
N LEU A 392 10.96 -7.15 4.63
CA LEU A 392 9.71 -6.67 5.22
C LEU A 392 8.64 -7.78 5.24
N PRO A 393 8.91 -8.98 5.77
CA PRO A 393 8.08 -10.16 5.57
C PRO A 393 6.65 -10.05 6.13
N TRP A 394 6.40 -9.12 7.04
CA TRP A 394 5.08 -8.90 7.67
C TRP A 394 4.39 -7.60 7.23
N THR A 395 5.07 -6.79 6.38
CA THR A 395 4.53 -5.49 5.90
C THR A 395 5.05 -5.14 4.49
N TRP A 396 5.34 -6.14 3.66
CA TRP A 396 5.86 -5.94 2.29
C TRP A 396 4.88 -5.19 1.37
N SER A 397 3.60 -5.10 1.74
CA SER A 397 2.60 -4.29 1.04
C SER A 397 2.77 -2.78 1.23
N GLY A 398 3.44 -2.37 2.31
CA GLY A 398 3.59 -0.97 2.71
C GLY A 398 2.68 -0.52 3.85
N GLY A 399 2.05 -1.47 4.56
CA GLY A 399 1.07 -1.21 5.63
C GLY A 399 -0.24 -0.66 5.09
N GLY A 400 -1.38 -0.95 5.60
CA GLY A 400 -2.74 -0.51 5.27
C GLY A 400 -2.96 0.52 4.15
N GLY A 401 -4.15 0.77 3.73
CA GLY A 401 -4.47 1.75 2.69
C GLY A 401 -5.16 1.13 1.46
N PRO A 402 -5.08 1.77 0.28
CA PRO A 402 -5.72 1.31 -0.95
C PRO A 402 -5.30 -0.11 -1.34
N PRO A 403 -6.12 -0.83 -2.16
CA PRO A 403 -5.70 -2.08 -2.77
C PRO A 403 -4.40 -1.91 -3.59
N GLY A 404 -3.66 -3.01 -3.73
CA GLY A 404 -2.36 -3.03 -4.41
C GLY A 404 -1.19 -2.77 -3.45
N ASN A 405 -0.03 -3.29 -3.82
CA ASN A 405 1.19 -3.18 -3.04
C ASN A 405 1.81 -1.78 -3.16
N ARG A 406 1.71 -0.97 -2.10
CA ARG A 406 2.23 0.40 -2.05
C ARG A 406 3.74 0.51 -2.24
N TYR A 407 4.50 -0.43 -1.72
CA TYR A 407 5.95 -0.40 -1.88
C TYR A 407 6.36 -0.79 -3.30
N PHE A 408 5.76 -1.84 -3.85
CA PHE A 408 6.02 -2.25 -5.23
C PHE A 408 5.50 -1.23 -6.25
N PHE A 409 4.47 -0.44 -5.91
CA PHE A 409 3.93 0.62 -6.76
C PHE A 409 5.02 1.58 -7.28
N THR A 410 6.06 1.83 -6.47
CA THR A 410 7.21 2.65 -6.88
C THR A 410 8.03 2.01 -8.00
N ALA A 411 8.12 0.68 -8.04
CA ALA A 411 8.86 -0.04 -9.08
C ALA A 411 8.01 -0.35 -10.33
N TYR A 412 6.69 -0.32 -10.19
CA TYR A 412 5.75 -0.67 -11.26
C TYR A 412 5.97 0.09 -12.58
N PRO A 413 6.21 1.41 -12.60
CA PRO A 413 6.38 2.14 -13.86
C PRO A 413 7.59 1.68 -14.68
N ALA A 414 8.61 1.11 -14.05
CA ALA A 414 9.79 0.60 -14.77
C ALA A 414 9.43 -0.60 -15.67
N LEU A 415 8.34 -1.33 -15.39
CA LEU A 415 7.84 -2.41 -16.24
C LEU A 415 7.38 -1.93 -17.62
N LEU A 416 6.91 -0.69 -17.76
CA LEU A 416 6.55 -0.11 -19.04
C LEU A 416 7.70 -0.17 -20.06
N PHE A 417 8.91 0.04 -19.58
CA PHE A 417 10.11 0.09 -20.41
C PHE A 417 10.55 -1.29 -20.93
N LEU A 418 10.00 -2.39 -20.38
CA LEU A 418 10.22 -3.75 -20.89
C LEU A 418 9.51 -4.02 -22.21
N VAL A 419 8.43 -3.29 -22.51
CA VAL A 419 7.58 -3.54 -23.69
C VAL A 419 8.41 -3.56 -24.98
N PRO A 420 8.36 -4.65 -25.79
CA PRO A 420 9.20 -4.81 -26.98
C PRO A 420 8.85 -3.81 -28.09
N PRO A 421 9.78 -3.51 -29.02
CA PRO A 421 9.48 -2.72 -30.22
C PRO A 421 8.53 -3.49 -31.14
N GLY A 422 7.83 -2.76 -32.03
CA GLY A 422 7.01 -3.34 -33.10
C GLY A 422 5.77 -4.13 -32.66
N ILE A 423 5.43 -4.14 -31.36
CA ILE A 423 4.30 -4.87 -30.84
C ILE A 423 2.96 -4.26 -31.32
N SER A 424 1.99 -5.09 -31.66
CA SER A 424 0.65 -4.66 -32.10
C SER A 424 -0.15 -4.00 -30.96
N VAL A 425 -1.39 -3.59 -31.26
CA VAL A 425 -2.31 -3.04 -30.26
C VAL A 425 -2.87 -4.12 -29.31
N ALA A 426 -2.86 -5.39 -29.73
CA ALA A 426 -3.50 -6.49 -29.00
C ALA A 426 -3.03 -6.67 -27.55
N PRO A 427 -1.72 -6.62 -27.21
CA PRO A 427 -1.29 -6.65 -25.82
C PRO A 427 -1.81 -5.48 -24.96
N GLY A 428 -1.95 -4.29 -25.56
CA GLY A 428 -2.56 -3.15 -24.88
C GLY A 428 -4.05 -3.39 -24.57
N ILE A 429 -4.78 -3.97 -25.52
CA ILE A 429 -6.18 -4.37 -25.30
C ILE A 429 -6.28 -5.45 -24.22
N LEU A 430 -5.41 -6.47 -24.26
CA LEU A 430 -5.33 -7.51 -23.24
C LEU A 430 -5.06 -6.90 -21.85
N ALA A 431 -4.12 -5.94 -21.78
CA ALA A 431 -3.81 -5.24 -20.54
C ALA A 431 -5.02 -4.47 -19.99
N TRP A 432 -5.81 -3.83 -20.86
CA TRP A 432 -7.05 -3.16 -20.48
C TRP A 432 -8.11 -4.15 -19.97
N ILE A 433 -8.39 -5.23 -20.70
CA ILE A 433 -9.41 -6.21 -20.32
C ILE A 433 -9.03 -6.90 -19.01
N GLY A 434 -7.80 -7.43 -18.91
CA GLY A 434 -7.37 -8.16 -17.73
C GLY A 434 -7.21 -7.26 -16.50
N GLY A 435 -6.73 -6.02 -16.67
CA GLY A 435 -6.67 -5.05 -15.58
C GLY A 435 -8.06 -4.62 -15.13
N ALA A 436 -8.96 -4.26 -16.07
CA ALA A 436 -10.31 -3.84 -15.75
C ALA A 436 -11.12 -4.93 -15.03
N LEU A 437 -10.85 -6.20 -15.28
CA LEU A 437 -11.51 -7.32 -14.57
C LEU A 437 -11.43 -7.16 -13.04
N PHE A 438 -10.31 -6.68 -12.54
CA PHE A 438 -10.07 -6.51 -11.10
C PHE A 438 -10.24 -5.06 -10.63
N THR A 439 -9.92 -4.07 -11.48
CA THR A 439 -9.82 -2.67 -11.06
C THR A 439 -11.03 -1.81 -11.43
N ALA A 440 -11.87 -2.20 -12.39
CA ALA A 440 -12.98 -1.35 -12.84
C ALA A 440 -13.90 -0.91 -11.69
N LYS A 441 -14.25 -1.80 -10.76
CA LYS A 441 -15.05 -1.47 -9.58
C LYS A 441 -14.38 -0.42 -8.67
N LEU A 442 -13.05 -0.47 -8.54
CA LEU A 442 -12.27 0.49 -7.75
C LEU A 442 -12.35 1.90 -8.38
N LEU A 443 -12.42 1.96 -9.71
CA LEU A 443 -12.38 3.20 -10.47
C LEU A 443 -13.74 3.90 -10.54
N VAL A 444 -14.84 3.21 -10.27
CA VAL A 444 -16.19 3.82 -10.17
C VAL A 444 -16.24 4.84 -9.04
N ASN A 445 -15.62 4.54 -7.90
CA ASN A 445 -15.44 5.51 -6.82
C ASN A 445 -14.05 5.30 -6.16
N PRO A 446 -13.01 5.95 -6.70
CA PRO A 446 -11.65 5.77 -6.22
C PRO A 446 -11.45 6.30 -4.79
N PHE A 447 -12.24 7.28 -4.33
CA PHE A 447 -12.18 7.77 -2.95
C PHE A 447 -12.65 6.70 -1.95
N VAL A 448 -13.76 6.04 -2.23
CA VAL A 448 -14.22 4.90 -1.42
C VAL A 448 -13.21 3.76 -1.47
N ALA A 449 -12.68 3.44 -2.64
CA ALA A 449 -11.66 2.40 -2.79
C ALA A 449 -10.38 2.70 -2.01
N ALA A 450 -9.99 3.98 -1.92
CA ALA A 450 -8.82 4.41 -1.16
C ALA A 450 -9.02 4.34 0.37
N LYS A 451 -10.22 4.63 0.85
CA LYS A 451 -10.53 4.73 2.30
C LYS A 451 -11.17 3.48 2.90
N PHE A 452 -11.96 2.78 2.11
CA PHE A 452 -12.69 1.57 2.51
C PHE A 452 -12.42 0.43 1.53
N PRO A 453 -11.16 0.00 1.38
CA PRO A 453 -10.78 -0.98 0.35
C PRO A 453 -11.47 -2.33 0.53
N TYR A 454 -11.90 -2.72 1.73
CA TYR A 454 -12.67 -3.94 1.97
C TYR A 454 -13.99 -3.95 1.17
N LEU A 455 -14.70 -2.80 1.04
CA LEU A 455 -15.92 -2.69 0.24
C LEU A 455 -15.68 -2.98 -1.25
N SER A 456 -14.49 -2.66 -1.72
CA SER A 456 -14.13 -2.81 -3.13
C SER A 456 -13.81 -4.24 -3.51
N VAL A 457 -13.21 -5.00 -2.60
CA VAL A 457 -12.81 -6.41 -2.83
C VAL A 457 -13.85 -7.42 -2.32
N GLU A 458 -14.82 -6.98 -1.53
CA GLU A 458 -15.88 -7.82 -0.96
C GLU A 458 -16.72 -8.57 -2.02
N LYS A 459 -16.90 -7.97 -3.19
CA LYS A 459 -17.66 -8.52 -4.33
C LYS A 459 -16.82 -8.44 -5.59
N GLY A 460 -16.83 -9.49 -6.39
CA GLY A 460 -16.13 -9.54 -7.66
C GLY A 460 -15.00 -10.57 -7.69
N PRO A 461 -14.20 -10.60 -8.76
CA PRO A 461 -13.18 -11.65 -8.97
C PRO A 461 -12.12 -11.69 -7.86
N ALA A 462 -11.73 -10.54 -7.32
CA ALA A 462 -10.71 -10.45 -6.27
C ALA A 462 -11.09 -11.25 -5.01
N ARG A 463 -12.39 -11.38 -4.69
CA ARG A 463 -12.84 -12.15 -3.52
C ARG A 463 -12.42 -13.63 -3.53
N ARG A 464 -12.18 -14.19 -4.72
CA ARG A 464 -11.77 -15.60 -4.87
C ARG A 464 -10.27 -15.80 -4.67
N LEU A 465 -9.51 -14.73 -4.61
CA LEU A 465 -8.06 -14.76 -4.44
C LEU A 465 -7.67 -15.01 -2.98
N PRO A 466 -6.47 -15.56 -2.73
CA PRO A 466 -5.96 -15.81 -1.38
C PRO A 466 -5.92 -14.53 -0.52
N VAL A 467 -6.28 -14.66 0.75
CA VAL A 467 -6.12 -13.60 1.75
C VAL A 467 -4.71 -13.66 2.33
N GLU A 468 -4.05 -12.54 2.44
CA GLU A 468 -2.63 -12.39 2.82
C GLU A 468 -2.43 -12.56 4.34
N LEU A 469 -2.57 -13.78 4.84
CA LEU A 469 -2.57 -14.09 6.28
C LEU A 469 -1.25 -13.79 6.99
N THR A 470 -0.12 -13.75 6.28
CA THR A 470 1.18 -13.35 6.86
C THR A 470 1.19 -11.89 7.31
N MET A 471 0.29 -11.06 6.76
CA MET A 471 0.20 -9.62 6.99
C MET A 471 -1.17 -9.20 7.54
N ALA A 472 -1.75 -9.97 8.45
CA ALA A 472 -3.10 -9.73 8.97
C ALA A 472 -3.29 -8.30 9.51
N ASN A 473 -2.24 -7.66 10.06
CA ASN A 473 -2.29 -6.29 10.58
C ASN A 473 -2.39 -5.22 9.49
N ASP A 474 -1.95 -5.52 8.27
CA ASP A 474 -1.95 -4.58 7.14
C ASP A 474 -3.23 -4.69 6.30
N LEU A 475 -4.04 -5.72 6.54
CA LEU A 475 -5.24 -5.96 5.75
C LEU A 475 -6.35 -4.94 6.03
N PRO A 476 -7.11 -4.55 5.02
CA PRO A 476 -8.25 -3.67 5.17
C PRO A 476 -9.40 -4.43 5.82
N VAL A 477 -9.50 -4.34 7.12
CA VAL A 477 -10.58 -4.95 7.88
C VAL A 477 -11.74 -3.98 8.07
N ARG A 478 -12.97 -4.47 8.01
CA ARG A 478 -14.16 -3.69 8.34
C ARG A 478 -14.22 -3.39 9.84
N LEU A 479 -13.90 -4.39 10.64
CA LEU A 479 -13.98 -4.34 12.07
C LEU A 479 -12.96 -5.30 12.70
N ALA A 480 -12.22 -4.82 13.68
CA ALA A 480 -11.36 -5.65 14.53
C ALA A 480 -11.94 -5.72 15.93
N GLN A 481 -12.09 -6.92 16.47
CA GLN A 481 -12.67 -7.10 17.79
C GLN A 481 -11.96 -8.20 18.58
N PRO A 482 -11.74 -8.00 19.90
CA PRO A 482 -11.43 -9.09 20.80
C PRO A 482 -12.64 -10.00 20.92
N LEU A 483 -12.41 -11.29 20.95
CA LEU A 483 -13.46 -12.26 21.19
C LEU A 483 -13.80 -12.29 22.69
N ARG A 484 -15.06 -12.09 23.03
CA ARG A 484 -15.57 -11.99 24.40
C ARG A 484 -16.86 -12.80 24.56
N GLY A 485 -17.21 -13.11 25.80
CA GLY A 485 -18.52 -13.66 26.16
C GLY A 485 -18.55 -15.19 26.02
N HIS A 486 -19.46 -15.70 25.18
CA HIS A 486 -19.80 -17.11 25.03
C HIS A 486 -18.63 -18.02 24.59
N VAL A 487 -17.51 -17.46 24.21
CA VAL A 487 -16.31 -18.22 23.91
C VAL A 487 -15.45 -18.25 25.16
N GLN A 488 -15.41 -19.43 25.77
CA GLN A 488 -14.56 -19.66 26.93
C GLN A 488 -13.14 -19.95 26.49
N TYR A 489 -12.26 -19.02 26.68
CA TYR A 489 -10.86 -19.28 26.70
C TYR A 489 -10.11 -18.15 27.35
N ARG A 490 -8.82 -18.39 27.46
CA ARG A 490 -7.86 -17.64 28.25
C ARG A 490 -8.07 -16.14 28.18
N THR A 491 -8.02 -15.56 29.35
CA THR A 491 -8.21 -14.14 29.66
C THR A 491 -7.08 -13.38 29.14
N ASP A 492 -6.32 -13.41 28.30
CA ASP A 492 -5.41 -12.39 27.76
C ASP A 492 -4.38 -12.89 26.75
N PRO A 493 -4.19 -12.13 25.77
CA PRO A 493 -5.05 -11.67 24.70
C PRO A 493 -5.35 -12.82 23.73
N GLY A 494 -6.39 -13.60 24.07
CA GLY A 494 -6.59 -14.90 23.47
C GLY A 494 -6.72 -14.89 21.96
N VAL A 495 -7.75 -14.23 21.42
CA VAL A 495 -8.09 -14.26 20.01
C VAL A 495 -8.72 -12.95 19.58
N LEU A 496 -8.33 -12.48 18.40
CA LEU A 496 -8.90 -11.32 17.73
C LEU A 496 -9.61 -11.77 16.45
N LEU A 497 -10.77 -11.19 16.16
CA LEU A 497 -11.52 -11.38 14.94
C LEU A 497 -11.38 -10.15 14.06
N TYR A 498 -10.95 -10.33 12.82
CA TYR A 498 -10.92 -9.29 11.80
C TYR A 498 -11.93 -9.61 10.71
N HIS A 499 -13.05 -8.87 10.71
CA HIS A 499 -14.11 -9.01 9.72
C HIS A 499 -13.68 -8.33 8.42
N LEU A 500 -13.57 -9.08 7.34
CA LEU A 500 -13.14 -8.59 6.03
C LEU A 500 -14.29 -8.09 5.16
N ASP A 501 -15.54 -8.43 5.52
CA ASP A 501 -16.76 -8.09 4.76
C ASP A 501 -17.94 -7.73 5.67
N GLN A 502 -19.08 -7.45 5.08
CA GLN A 502 -20.31 -7.09 5.79
C GLN A 502 -21.27 -8.26 6.04
N ASN A 503 -20.84 -9.49 5.76
CA ASN A 503 -21.70 -10.68 5.85
C ASN A 503 -21.60 -11.39 7.21
N SER A 504 -21.00 -10.76 8.19
CA SER A 504 -21.00 -11.20 9.60
C SER A 504 -21.08 -10.01 10.52
N TRP A 505 -21.64 -10.23 11.70
CA TRP A 505 -21.81 -9.19 12.70
C TRP A 505 -20.93 -9.45 13.93
N PRO A 506 -20.66 -8.39 14.72
CA PRO A 506 -19.92 -8.53 15.97
C PRO A 506 -20.55 -9.61 16.86
N PRO A 507 -19.75 -10.34 17.66
CA PRO A 507 -20.27 -11.28 18.63
C PRO A 507 -21.24 -10.60 19.63
N GLU A 508 -22.44 -11.12 19.69
CA GLU A 508 -23.47 -10.81 20.70
C GLU A 508 -23.36 -11.78 21.89
N PRO A 509 -24.02 -11.54 23.03
CA PRO A 509 -23.92 -12.43 24.18
C PRO A 509 -24.25 -13.91 23.88
N ASN A 510 -25.14 -14.15 22.93
CA ASN A 510 -25.60 -15.49 22.57
C ASN A 510 -24.88 -16.11 21.36
N GLY A 511 -23.96 -15.40 20.70
CA GLY A 511 -23.26 -15.88 19.53
C GLY A 511 -23.00 -14.81 18.48
N MET A 512 -22.37 -15.20 17.39
CA MET A 512 -22.08 -14.35 16.25
C MET A 512 -23.02 -14.71 15.10
N TRP A 513 -23.73 -13.74 14.55
CA TRP A 513 -24.57 -13.94 13.37
C TRP A 513 -23.75 -13.89 12.07
N ILE A 514 -24.05 -14.81 11.15
CA ILE A 514 -23.61 -14.77 9.75
C ILE A 514 -24.80 -14.46 8.84
N SER A 515 -24.52 -13.88 7.68
CA SER A 515 -25.56 -13.49 6.70
C SER A 515 -26.23 -14.71 6.08
N GLY A 516 -27.53 -14.58 5.80
CA GLY A 516 -28.28 -15.53 5.00
C GLY A 516 -27.84 -15.48 3.53
N ALA A 517 -27.59 -16.66 2.92
CA ALA A 517 -27.13 -16.81 1.55
C ALA A 517 -25.82 -16.07 1.18
N GLY A 518 -25.13 -15.53 2.17
CA GLY A 518 -23.87 -14.79 2.02
C GLY A 518 -22.66 -15.57 2.49
N ARG A 519 -21.51 -15.36 1.83
CA ARG A 519 -20.22 -15.83 2.34
C ARG A 519 -19.58 -14.74 3.17
N SER A 520 -19.15 -15.07 4.39
CA SER A 520 -18.33 -14.20 5.24
C SER A 520 -16.91 -14.71 5.35
N ASP A 521 -15.95 -13.80 5.30
CA ASP A 521 -14.53 -14.07 5.53
C ASP A 521 -14.06 -13.28 6.77
N ILE A 522 -13.54 -14.01 7.76
CA ILE A 522 -13.08 -13.46 9.03
C ILE A 522 -11.68 -14.01 9.29
N ILE A 523 -10.72 -13.16 9.63
CA ILE A 523 -9.44 -13.64 10.13
C ILE A 523 -9.57 -13.88 11.63
N VAL A 524 -9.25 -15.08 12.04
CA VAL A 524 -9.07 -15.46 13.44
C VAL A 524 -7.57 -15.38 13.73
N ARG A 525 -7.17 -14.39 14.52
CA ARG A 525 -5.81 -14.21 14.97
C ARG A 525 -5.68 -14.70 16.41
N ALA A 526 -4.82 -15.66 16.66
CA ALA A 526 -4.61 -16.27 17.98
C ALA A 526 -3.15 -16.18 18.42
N ALA A 527 -2.91 -15.95 19.71
CA ALA A 527 -1.57 -15.96 20.30
C ALA A 527 -1.02 -17.40 20.44
N PHE A 528 -1.81 -18.42 20.12
CA PHE A 528 -1.48 -19.84 20.25
C PHE A 528 -1.97 -20.63 19.02
N PRO A 529 -1.37 -21.79 18.70
CA PRO A 529 -1.84 -22.64 17.62
C PRO A 529 -3.22 -23.23 17.94
N ILE A 530 -4.10 -23.30 16.94
CA ILE A 530 -5.42 -23.92 17.01
C ILE A 530 -5.36 -25.23 16.22
N GLN A 531 -5.75 -26.35 16.86
CA GLN A 531 -5.84 -27.67 16.23
C GLN A 531 -7.15 -27.82 15.46
N TYR A 532 -8.24 -27.44 16.11
CA TYR A 532 -9.57 -27.36 15.53
C TYR A 532 -10.41 -26.30 16.27
N MET A 533 -11.46 -25.86 15.64
CA MET A 533 -12.45 -24.99 16.28
C MET A 533 -13.74 -25.77 16.46
N GLN A 534 -14.23 -25.79 17.67
CA GLN A 534 -15.50 -26.39 18.03
C GLN A 534 -16.60 -25.35 17.84
N PHE A 535 -17.62 -25.71 17.09
CA PHE A 535 -18.78 -24.85 16.81
C PHE A 535 -20.04 -25.43 17.39
N GLU A 536 -20.90 -24.53 17.84
CA GLU A 536 -22.33 -24.72 18.03
C GLU A 536 -23.04 -23.75 17.08
N ALA A 537 -23.98 -24.27 16.31
CA ALA A 537 -24.70 -23.48 15.32
C ALA A 537 -26.21 -23.69 15.46
N GLU A 538 -26.96 -22.61 15.34
CA GLU A 538 -28.42 -22.62 15.44
C GLU A 538 -29.03 -21.66 14.41
N SER A 539 -30.20 -22.01 13.86
CA SER A 539 -31.00 -21.15 13.00
C SER A 539 -32.50 -21.39 13.25
N PRO A 540 -33.34 -20.36 13.23
CA PRO A 540 -34.80 -20.53 13.31
C PRO A 540 -35.40 -21.14 12.05
N VAL A 541 -34.68 -21.18 10.94
CA VAL A 541 -35.07 -21.78 9.66
C VAL A 541 -34.16 -22.93 9.29
N SER A 542 -34.64 -23.87 8.47
CA SER A 542 -33.79 -24.92 7.92
C SER A 542 -32.76 -24.31 6.98
N THR A 543 -31.50 -24.60 7.19
CA THR A 543 -30.41 -24.11 6.35
C THR A 543 -29.20 -25.03 6.38
N VAL A 544 -28.40 -25.00 5.31
CA VAL A 544 -27.12 -25.70 5.28
C VAL A 544 -26.02 -24.68 5.46
N ILE A 545 -25.24 -24.83 6.51
CA ILE A 545 -24.05 -24.01 6.74
C ILE A 545 -22.81 -24.74 6.24
N THR A 546 -21.91 -23.97 5.63
CA THR A 546 -20.59 -24.43 5.22
C THR A 546 -19.55 -23.59 5.95
N ILE A 547 -18.67 -24.23 6.71
CA ILE A 547 -17.65 -23.53 7.52
C ILE A 547 -16.29 -24.16 7.22
N ALA A 548 -15.28 -23.32 7.03
CA ALA A 548 -13.88 -23.74 6.91
C ALA A 548 -12.98 -22.79 7.72
N LEU A 549 -11.93 -23.33 8.31
CA LEU A 549 -10.92 -22.57 9.05
C LEU A 549 -9.54 -22.78 8.40
N GLY A 550 -9.37 -22.23 7.18
CA GLY A 550 -8.18 -22.45 6.36
C GLY A 550 -7.97 -23.89 5.90
N SER A 551 -8.96 -24.75 6.07
CA SER A 551 -8.91 -26.20 5.82
C SER A 551 -10.09 -26.63 4.95
N THR A 552 -10.27 -27.94 4.82
CA THR A 552 -11.42 -28.54 4.12
C THR A 552 -12.74 -28.07 4.76
N PRO A 553 -13.71 -27.60 3.97
CA PRO A 553 -14.97 -27.11 4.51
C PRO A 553 -15.81 -28.25 5.10
N VAL A 554 -16.41 -27.98 6.25
CA VAL A 554 -17.41 -28.83 6.91
C VAL A 554 -18.79 -28.29 6.56
N ARG A 555 -19.71 -29.18 6.13
CA ARG A 555 -21.10 -28.85 5.84
C ARG A 555 -22.01 -29.48 6.88
N VAL A 556 -22.92 -28.68 7.43
CA VAL A 556 -23.88 -29.10 8.45
C VAL A 556 -25.25 -28.60 8.07
N THR A 557 -26.24 -29.49 8.08
CA THR A 557 -27.65 -29.12 7.93
C THR A 557 -28.20 -28.75 9.31
N LEU A 558 -28.73 -27.54 9.44
CA LEU A 558 -29.40 -27.08 10.63
C LEU A 558 -30.90 -27.29 10.49
N GLU A 559 -31.48 -27.98 11.46
CA GLU A 559 -32.93 -28.06 11.61
C GLU A 559 -33.42 -26.82 12.39
N PRO A 560 -34.65 -26.32 12.10
CA PRO A 560 -35.17 -25.15 12.76
C PRO A 560 -35.13 -25.23 14.28
N ARG A 561 -34.51 -24.23 14.92
CA ARG A 561 -34.41 -24.11 16.39
C ARG A 561 -33.68 -25.26 17.10
N LYS A 562 -32.89 -26.06 16.38
CA LYS A 562 -32.00 -27.07 16.96
C LYS A 562 -30.55 -26.64 16.87
N THR A 563 -29.85 -26.80 17.96
CA THR A 563 -28.40 -26.56 18.02
C THR A 563 -27.65 -27.79 17.49
N ALA A 564 -26.74 -27.57 16.54
CA ALA A 564 -25.81 -28.58 16.04
C ALA A 564 -24.40 -28.27 16.53
N SER A 565 -23.72 -29.30 17.09
CA SER A 565 -22.33 -29.18 17.54
C SER A 565 -21.42 -29.97 16.61
N PHE A 566 -20.30 -29.39 16.18
CA PHE A 566 -19.34 -30.02 15.27
C PHE A 566 -17.96 -29.36 15.37
N ASN A 567 -16.93 -30.08 14.92
CA ASN A 567 -15.56 -29.60 14.91
C ASN A 567 -15.11 -29.27 13.47
N VAL A 568 -14.38 -28.17 13.34
CA VAL A 568 -13.76 -27.75 12.08
C VAL A 568 -12.25 -27.74 12.25
N PRO A 569 -11.49 -28.58 11.52
CA PRO A 569 -10.04 -28.60 11.61
C PRO A 569 -9.46 -27.24 11.19
N ALA A 570 -8.36 -26.84 11.84
CA ALA A 570 -7.73 -25.57 11.59
C ALA A 570 -6.46 -25.73 10.76
N SER A 571 -6.30 -24.89 9.74
CA SER A 571 -5.05 -24.71 9.01
C SER A 571 -4.76 -23.22 8.91
N GLY A 572 -3.69 -22.78 9.53
CA GLY A 572 -3.34 -21.36 9.62
C GLY A 572 -1.91 -21.08 9.17
N VAL A 573 -1.61 -19.80 9.09
CA VAL A 573 -0.30 -19.27 8.74
C VAL A 573 0.27 -18.53 9.94
N ARG A 574 1.55 -18.71 10.23
CA ARG A 574 2.22 -17.97 11.29
C ARG A 574 2.51 -16.55 10.84
N GLY A 575 2.01 -15.57 11.61
CA GLY A 575 2.30 -14.15 11.49
C GLY A 575 3.45 -13.71 12.39
N PHE A 576 3.48 -12.42 12.73
CA PHE A 576 4.47 -11.87 13.67
C PHE A 576 4.03 -12.14 15.11
N GLY A 577 4.57 -13.21 15.71
CA GLY A 577 4.26 -13.58 17.09
C GLY A 577 2.88 -14.19 17.32
N ASP A 578 2.12 -14.50 16.27
CA ASP A 578 0.75 -15.04 16.31
C ASP A 578 0.48 -16.04 15.19
N TYR A 579 -0.73 -16.60 15.20
CA TYR A 579 -1.25 -17.53 14.20
C TYR A 579 -2.52 -16.94 13.59
N ASN A 580 -2.59 -16.90 12.26
CA ASN A 580 -3.70 -16.35 11.51
C ASN A 580 -4.42 -17.44 10.72
N TYR A 581 -5.73 -17.51 10.88
CA TYR A 581 -6.60 -18.48 10.22
C TYR A 581 -7.69 -17.73 9.46
N LEU A 582 -8.04 -18.18 8.27
CA LEU A 582 -9.18 -17.67 7.54
C LEU A 582 -10.42 -18.49 7.86
N LEU A 583 -11.31 -17.96 8.69
CA LEU A 583 -12.63 -18.50 8.91
C LEU A 583 -13.55 -18.04 7.77
N THR A 584 -13.98 -18.98 6.96
CA THR A 584 -14.98 -18.77 5.92
C THR A 584 -16.29 -19.42 6.36
N THR A 585 -17.38 -18.65 6.35
CA THR A 585 -18.71 -19.17 6.67
C THR A 585 -19.68 -18.82 5.57
N GLN A 586 -20.63 -19.72 5.29
CA GLN A 586 -21.70 -19.50 4.33
C GLN A 586 -22.95 -20.24 4.79
N SER A 587 -24.11 -19.59 4.72
CA SER A 587 -25.42 -20.18 4.89
C SER A 587 -26.13 -20.29 3.54
N SER A 588 -26.85 -21.39 3.28
CA SER A 588 -27.62 -21.54 2.02
C SER A 588 -28.87 -20.71 2.02
N GLU A 589 -29.52 -20.54 3.18
CA GLU A 589 -30.75 -19.80 3.37
C GLU A 589 -30.58 -18.77 4.47
N GLY A 590 -31.48 -17.80 4.51
CA GLY A 590 -31.53 -16.79 5.54
C GLY A 590 -32.96 -16.40 5.89
N PHE A 591 -33.07 -15.62 6.95
CA PHE A 591 -34.33 -15.05 7.43
C PHE A 591 -34.11 -13.62 7.89
N VAL A 592 -35.19 -12.84 7.93
CA VAL A 592 -35.23 -11.51 8.52
C VAL A 592 -36.04 -11.59 9.80
N PRO A 593 -35.47 -11.34 10.99
CA PRO A 593 -36.17 -11.49 12.28
C PRO A 593 -37.50 -10.75 12.33
N HIS A 594 -37.56 -9.50 11.86
CA HIS A 594 -38.79 -8.71 11.77
C HIS A 594 -39.91 -9.39 10.97
N LEU A 595 -39.56 -10.13 9.92
CA LEU A 595 -40.57 -10.83 9.10
C LEU A 595 -41.11 -12.11 9.76
N LEU A 596 -40.33 -12.71 10.67
CA LEU A 596 -40.79 -13.86 11.48
C LEU A 596 -41.58 -13.42 12.71
N GLU A 597 -41.15 -12.33 13.34
CA GLU A 597 -41.74 -11.75 14.54
C GLU A 597 -41.83 -10.23 14.38
N PRO A 598 -43.00 -9.69 14.00
CA PRO A 598 -43.15 -8.25 13.71
C PRO A 598 -42.78 -7.30 14.87
N ALA A 599 -42.77 -7.78 16.09
CA ALA A 599 -42.32 -7.03 17.28
C ALA A 599 -40.80 -6.90 17.34
N ASN A 600 -40.04 -7.72 16.59
CA ASN A 600 -38.59 -7.67 16.51
C ASN A 600 -38.18 -6.58 15.50
N MET A 601 -37.34 -5.64 15.95
CA MET A 601 -36.88 -4.52 15.10
C MET A 601 -35.58 -4.84 14.35
N ASP A 602 -35.19 -6.10 14.24
CA ASP A 602 -34.00 -6.52 13.48
C ASP A 602 -34.37 -6.85 12.02
N TYR A 603 -33.87 -6.02 11.11
CA TYR A 603 -34.08 -6.15 9.66
C TYR A 603 -32.91 -6.80 8.93
N ARG A 604 -31.89 -7.29 9.65
CA ARG A 604 -30.76 -7.99 9.04
C ARG A 604 -31.22 -9.30 8.39
N ASN A 605 -30.63 -9.63 7.23
CA ASN A 605 -30.82 -10.97 6.66
C ASN A 605 -29.82 -11.93 7.31
N LEU A 606 -30.28 -12.68 8.30
CA LEU A 606 -29.49 -13.59 9.12
C LEU A 606 -29.57 -15.02 8.58
N GLY A 607 -28.46 -15.77 8.66
CA GLY A 607 -28.40 -17.19 8.27
C GLY A 607 -28.40 -18.11 9.48
N ALA A 608 -27.33 -18.08 10.24
CA ALA A 608 -27.17 -18.86 11.46
C ALA A 608 -26.43 -18.06 12.54
N GLN A 609 -26.72 -18.37 13.78
CA GLN A 609 -25.94 -17.93 14.92
C GLN A 609 -24.87 -18.96 15.24
N LEU A 610 -23.64 -18.51 15.40
CA LEU A 610 -22.48 -19.34 15.67
C LEU A 610 -21.91 -19.03 17.04
N ARG A 611 -21.70 -20.07 17.84
CA ARG A 611 -20.81 -20.05 19.01
C ARG A 611 -19.61 -20.90 18.67
N PHE A 612 -18.44 -20.50 19.08
CA PHE A 612 -17.25 -21.27 18.78
C PHE A 612 -16.16 -21.11 19.83
N ARG A 613 -15.37 -22.17 19.96
CA ARG A 613 -14.24 -22.25 20.87
C ARG A 613 -13.03 -22.81 20.13
N PRO A 614 -11.87 -22.14 20.18
CA PRO A 614 -10.62 -22.72 19.70
C PRO A 614 -10.14 -23.82 20.66
N VAL A 615 -9.64 -24.90 20.11
CA VAL A 615 -9.02 -26.00 20.83
C VAL A 615 -7.57 -26.10 20.42
N THR A 616 -6.67 -26.02 21.39
CA THR A 616 -5.23 -26.12 21.18
C THR A 616 -4.79 -27.58 21.00
N PRO A 617 -3.61 -27.85 20.42
CA PRO A 617 -3.07 -29.22 20.33
C PRO A 617 -2.95 -29.91 21.70
N ALA A 618 -2.61 -29.19 22.76
CA ALA A 618 -2.51 -29.72 24.11
C ALA A 618 -3.89 -30.14 24.64
N GLU A 619 -4.91 -29.31 24.52
CA GLU A 619 -6.29 -29.63 24.93
C GLU A 619 -6.89 -30.78 24.13
N ALA A 620 -6.56 -30.86 22.83
CA ALA A 620 -6.98 -31.97 21.96
C ALA A 620 -6.39 -33.30 22.38
N SER A 621 -5.14 -33.33 22.86
CA SER A 621 -4.46 -34.56 23.37
C SER A 621 -4.97 -35.01 24.74
N GLU A 622 -5.49 -34.08 25.56
CA GLU A 622 -6.03 -34.39 26.89
C GLU A 622 -7.49 -34.90 26.87
N GLY A 623 -8.13 -34.92 25.71
CA GLY A 623 -9.51 -35.43 25.55
C GLY A 623 -10.57 -34.65 26.34
N LYS A 624 -10.30 -33.42 26.76
CA LYS A 624 -11.23 -32.62 27.55
C LYS A 624 -12.48 -32.24 26.73
N ALA A 625 -13.57 -32.98 27.01
CA ALA A 625 -14.90 -32.57 26.58
C ALA A 625 -15.28 -31.19 27.17
N LEU A 626 -16.18 -30.47 26.46
CA LEU A 626 -16.74 -29.20 26.94
C LEU A 626 -17.25 -29.32 28.39
N PRO A 627 -16.98 -28.35 29.25
CA PRO A 627 -17.83 -28.14 30.40
C PRO A 627 -19.25 -27.81 29.89
N LYS A 628 -20.23 -28.52 30.40
CA LYS A 628 -21.65 -28.35 30.08
C LYS A 628 -22.15 -26.95 30.43
#